data_c1a0dbfc9583e542226e52317860448e
#
_entry.id   c1a0dbfc9583e542226e52317860448e
#
_cell.length_a   1.000
_cell.length_b   1.000
_cell.length_c   1.000
_cell.angle_alpha   90.00
_cell.angle_beta   90.00
_cell.angle_gamma   90.00
#
_symmetry.space_group_name_H-M   'P 1'
#
loop_
_entity.id
_entity.type
_entity.pdbx_description
1 polymer ?
#
loop_
_entity_poly.entity_id
_entity_poly.type
_entity_poly.pdbx_seq_one_letter_code
_entity_poly.pdbx_strand_id
1 'polypeptide(L)'
;DKMLESLGNQAADVLSKMADIELSNLYLEGQAQAGVIESEEELQGNPLTRDWKVAGYRDTMGKLALADIEAQFATDIQKLREKGPEELQAYLATRREKIMPALGSMSREARAAAAGQLLLQDRAAIKSHTTEHAKFIIEQKSQAVHTQWNTSMRTLGAAQVRHQLGEIQDNDYT
;
A
#
# COMPACT_ATOMS: atom_id res chain seq x y z
N ASP A 1 -22.66 -38.50 41.51
CA ASP A 1 -21.74 -37.35 41.57
C ASP A 1 -21.13 -36.97 40.23
N LYS A 2 -20.76 -37.97 39.36
CA LYS A 2 -20.27 -37.71 38.01
C LYS A 2 -21.28 -36.97 37.11
N MET A 3 -22.58 -37.17 37.36
CA MET A 3 -23.66 -36.52 36.57
C MET A 3 -23.81 -35.04 36.94
N LEU A 4 -23.64 -34.68 38.22
CA LEU A 4 -23.64 -33.29 38.69
C LEU A 4 -22.41 -32.54 38.22
N GLU A 5 -21.27 -33.17 38.20
CA GLU A 5 -20.03 -32.63 37.70
C GLU A 5 -20.08 -32.37 36.16
N SER A 6 -20.67 -33.33 35.41
CA SER A 6 -20.89 -33.18 33.97
C SER A 6 -21.87 -32.03 33.66
N LEU A 7 -22.95 -31.88 34.44
CA LEU A 7 -23.90 -30.75 34.27
C LEU A 7 -23.26 -29.42 34.61
N GLY A 8 -22.41 -29.38 35.66
CA GLY A 8 -21.67 -28.19 36.03
C GLY A 8 -20.69 -27.74 34.92
N ASN A 9 -19.97 -28.67 34.33
CA ASN A 9 -19.05 -28.40 33.23
C ASN A 9 -19.77 -27.93 31.95
N GLN A 10 -20.93 -28.54 31.63
CA GLN A 10 -21.77 -28.10 30.49
C GLN A 10 -22.34 -26.71 30.72
N ALA A 11 -22.80 -26.40 31.92
CA ALA A 11 -23.30 -25.07 32.25
C ALA A 11 -22.18 -24.01 32.17
N ALA A 12 -20.98 -24.31 32.65
CA ALA A 12 -19.82 -23.44 32.55
C ALA A 12 -19.41 -23.18 31.09
N ASP A 13 -19.41 -24.24 30.24
CA ASP A 13 -19.11 -24.10 28.81
C ASP A 13 -20.16 -23.24 28.08
N VAL A 14 -21.44 -23.40 28.36
CA VAL A 14 -22.50 -22.58 27.81
C VAL A 14 -22.37 -21.12 28.24
N LEU A 15 -22.12 -20.85 29.51
CA LEU A 15 -21.91 -19.50 30.04
C LEU A 15 -20.69 -18.83 29.41
N SER A 16 -19.58 -19.56 29.23
CA SER A 16 -18.39 -19.08 28.56
C SER A 16 -18.67 -18.70 27.10
N LYS A 17 -19.38 -19.54 26.35
CA LYS A 17 -19.75 -19.25 24.97
C LYS A 17 -20.71 -18.07 24.86
N MET A 18 -21.65 -17.90 25.79
CA MET A 18 -22.54 -16.75 25.81
C MET A 18 -21.76 -15.46 26.09
N ALA A 19 -20.80 -15.49 27.02
CA ALA A 19 -19.91 -14.35 27.29
C ALA A 19 -19.09 -13.97 26.08
N ASP A 20 -18.53 -14.97 25.37
CA ASP A 20 -17.76 -14.73 24.15
C ASP A 20 -18.60 -14.11 23.03
N ILE A 21 -19.86 -14.53 22.90
CA ILE A 21 -20.80 -13.95 21.92
C ILE A 21 -21.12 -12.49 22.30
N GLU A 22 -21.37 -12.22 23.57
CA GLU A 22 -21.66 -10.86 24.05
C GLU A 22 -20.48 -9.92 23.85
N LEU A 23 -19.27 -10.34 24.17
CA LEU A 23 -18.04 -9.57 23.95
C LEU A 23 -17.79 -9.32 22.45
N SER A 24 -18.04 -10.32 21.63
CA SER A 24 -17.97 -10.18 20.16
C SER A 24 -18.97 -9.15 19.64
N ASN A 25 -20.21 -9.14 20.16
CA ASN A 25 -21.22 -8.17 19.78
C ASN A 25 -20.83 -6.74 20.18
N LEU A 26 -20.24 -6.56 21.36
CA LEU A 26 -19.73 -5.26 21.81
C LEU A 26 -18.59 -4.75 20.91
N TYR A 27 -17.71 -5.63 20.48
CA TYR A 27 -16.66 -5.28 19.53
C TYR A 27 -17.23 -4.84 18.17
N LEU A 28 -18.21 -5.60 17.63
CA LEU A 28 -18.91 -5.26 16.40
C LEU A 28 -19.68 -3.95 16.50
N GLU A 29 -20.28 -3.68 17.66
CA GLU A 29 -20.95 -2.41 17.91
C GLU A 29 -19.94 -1.23 17.85
N GLY A 30 -18.77 -1.39 18.45
CA GLY A 30 -17.68 -0.42 18.33
C GLY A 30 -17.23 -0.21 16.89
N GLN A 31 -17.12 -1.28 16.10
CA GLN A 31 -16.79 -1.17 14.67
C GLN A 31 -17.88 -0.39 13.91
N ALA A 32 -19.15 -0.64 14.19
CA ALA A 32 -20.25 0.06 13.54
C ALA A 32 -20.31 1.55 13.88
N GLN A 33 -19.80 1.95 15.05
CA GLN A 33 -19.72 3.35 15.45
C GLN A 33 -18.56 4.11 14.77
N ALA A 34 -17.54 3.40 14.27
CA ALA A 34 -16.44 4.02 13.57
C ALA A 34 -16.89 4.71 12.27
N GLY A 35 -16.59 5.99 12.15
CA GLY A 35 -17.07 6.82 11.04
C GLY A 35 -18.46 7.45 11.25
N VAL A 36 -19.16 7.10 12.34
CA VAL A 36 -20.45 7.70 12.73
C VAL A 36 -20.27 8.73 13.83
N ILE A 37 -19.43 8.39 14.81
CA ILE A 37 -19.07 9.28 15.92
C ILE A 37 -17.72 9.95 15.67
N GLU A 38 -17.52 11.14 16.22
CA GLU A 38 -16.29 11.91 16.02
C GLU A 38 -15.11 11.40 16.86
N SER A 39 -15.40 10.84 18.03
CA SER A 39 -14.36 10.31 18.91
C SER A 39 -14.82 9.10 19.72
N GLU A 40 -13.86 8.29 20.18
CA GLU A 40 -14.13 7.13 21.04
C GLU A 40 -14.74 7.49 22.41
N GLU A 41 -14.65 8.77 22.80
CA GLU A 41 -15.22 9.26 24.06
C GLU A 41 -16.73 9.25 24.07
N GLU A 42 -17.35 9.30 22.88
CA GLU A 42 -18.80 9.22 22.69
C GLU A 42 -19.35 7.80 22.88
N LEU A 43 -18.50 6.77 22.94
CA LEU A 43 -18.90 5.39 23.15
C LEU A 43 -19.51 5.19 24.54
N GLN A 44 -20.76 4.75 24.55
CA GLN A 44 -21.55 4.51 25.77
C GLN A 44 -21.25 3.12 26.36
N GLY A 45 -21.30 3.01 27.67
CA GLY A 45 -21.18 1.75 28.40
C GLY A 45 -20.45 1.89 29.74
N ASN A 46 -20.50 0.81 30.54
CA ASN A 46 -19.66 0.70 31.73
C ASN A 46 -18.19 0.43 31.29
N PRO A 47 -17.19 0.58 32.18
CA PRO A 47 -15.79 0.46 31.79
C PRO A 47 -15.46 -0.82 31.01
N LEU A 48 -15.99 -1.96 31.42
CA LEU A 48 -15.70 -3.25 30.78
C LEU A 48 -16.32 -3.35 29.38
N THR A 49 -17.59 -2.99 29.22
CA THR A 49 -18.29 -3.04 27.91
C THR A 49 -17.74 -1.97 26.98
N ARG A 50 -17.38 -0.80 27.51
CA ARG A 50 -16.78 0.29 26.75
C ARG A 50 -15.42 -0.09 26.17
N ASP A 51 -14.58 -0.81 26.90
CA ASP A 51 -13.26 -1.22 26.42
C ASP A 51 -13.34 -2.09 25.18
N TRP A 52 -14.33 -3.00 25.09
CA TRP A 52 -14.56 -3.81 23.90
C TRP A 52 -15.07 -2.99 22.71
N LYS A 53 -15.95 -2.02 22.95
CA LYS A 53 -16.42 -1.09 21.91
C LYS A 53 -15.27 -0.19 21.43
N VAL A 54 -14.43 0.31 22.33
CA VAL A 54 -13.23 1.09 21.98
C VAL A 54 -12.28 0.28 21.13
N ALA A 55 -12.06 -1.00 21.46
CA ALA A 55 -11.21 -1.86 20.66
C ALA A 55 -11.74 -2.01 19.22
N GLY A 56 -13.04 -2.30 19.06
CA GLY A 56 -13.68 -2.38 17.73
C GLY A 56 -13.62 -1.06 16.95
N TYR A 57 -13.87 0.05 17.61
CA TYR A 57 -13.78 1.39 17.03
C TYR A 57 -12.35 1.69 16.54
N ARG A 58 -11.35 1.51 17.39
CA ARG A 58 -9.93 1.78 17.06
C ARG A 58 -9.43 0.90 15.91
N ASP A 59 -9.79 -0.39 15.90
CA ASP A 59 -9.41 -1.30 14.84
C ASP A 59 -9.99 -0.87 13.49
N THR A 60 -11.24 -0.39 13.48
CA THR A 60 -11.89 0.09 12.26
C THR A 60 -11.32 1.43 11.81
N MET A 61 -11.10 2.37 12.72
CA MET A 61 -10.48 3.66 12.39
C MET A 61 -9.06 3.48 11.85
N GLY A 62 -8.28 2.57 12.46
CA GLY A 62 -6.96 2.21 11.95
C GLY A 62 -7.01 1.60 10.54
N LYS A 63 -7.97 0.72 10.26
CA LYS A 63 -8.18 0.14 8.90
C LYS A 63 -8.59 1.20 7.89
N LEU A 64 -9.45 2.15 8.25
CA LEU A 64 -9.84 3.26 7.37
C LEU A 64 -8.63 4.16 7.05
N ALA A 65 -7.84 4.52 8.05
CA ALA A 65 -6.62 5.29 7.84
C ALA A 65 -5.61 4.55 6.94
N LEU A 66 -5.47 3.23 7.11
CA LEU A 66 -4.64 2.42 6.23
C LEU A 66 -5.17 2.35 4.81
N ALA A 67 -6.49 2.25 4.61
CA ALA A 67 -7.11 2.22 3.29
C ALA A 67 -6.80 3.48 2.48
N ASP A 68 -6.81 4.66 3.11
CA ASP A 68 -6.44 5.92 2.47
C ASP A 68 -4.97 5.92 2.05
N ILE A 69 -4.08 5.44 2.92
CA ILE A 69 -2.65 5.31 2.62
C ILE A 69 -2.41 4.29 1.49
N GLU A 70 -3.16 3.19 1.46
CA GLU A 70 -3.08 2.17 0.41
C GLU A 70 -3.59 2.69 -0.94
N ALA A 71 -4.67 3.46 -0.95
CA ALA A 71 -5.17 4.10 -2.17
C ALA A 71 -4.13 5.06 -2.77
N GLN A 72 -3.49 5.87 -1.93
CA GLN A 72 -2.41 6.74 -2.34
C GLN A 72 -1.19 5.95 -2.85
N PHE A 73 -0.85 4.84 -2.19
CA PHE A 73 0.24 3.97 -2.58
C PHE A 73 0.08 3.41 -4.00
N ALA A 74 -1.11 2.93 -4.34
CA ALA A 74 -1.39 2.40 -5.68
C ALA A 74 -1.15 3.44 -6.80
N THR A 75 -1.45 4.71 -6.52
CA THR A 75 -1.21 5.81 -7.44
C THR A 75 0.28 6.18 -7.54
N ASP A 76 0.94 6.27 -6.40
CA ASP A 76 2.32 6.74 -6.31
C ASP A 76 3.32 5.71 -6.86
N ILE A 77 3.04 4.41 -6.68
CA ILE A 77 3.92 3.35 -7.17
C ILE A 77 4.07 3.37 -8.70
N GLN A 78 3.02 3.77 -9.41
CA GLN A 78 3.06 3.91 -10.87
C GLN A 78 4.00 5.05 -11.31
N LYS A 79 3.98 6.17 -10.57
CA LYS A 79 4.86 7.32 -10.83
C LYS A 79 6.32 7.00 -10.51
N LEU A 80 6.54 6.15 -9.52
CA LEU A 80 7.89 5.74 -9.09
C LEU A 80 8.59 4.81 -10.09
N ARG A 81 7.90 4.24 -11.06
CA ARG A 81 8.50 3.38 -12.09
C ARG A 81 9.60 4.11 -12.89
N GLU A 82 9.46 5.43 -13.06
CA GLU A 82 10.43 6.29 -13.75
C GLU A 82 11.62 6.70 -12.87
N LYS A 83 11.48 6.49 -11.57
CA LYS A 83 12.50 6.81 -10.56
C LYS A 83 13.36 5.61 -10.25
N GLY A 84 14.55 5.85 -9.72
CA GLY A 84 15.46 4.79 -9.33
C GLY A 84 15.02 4.02 -8.07
N PRO A 85 15.75 2.94 -7.72
CA PRO A 85 15.43 2.14 -6.54
C PRO A 85 15.60 2.91 -5.22
N GLU A 86 16.44 3.93 -5.19
CA GLU A 86 16.64 4.76 -3.99
C GLU A 86 15.41 5.58 -3.65
N GLU A 87 14.76 6.16 -4.66
CA GLU A 87 13.51 6.92 -4.50
C GLU A 87 12.36 6.02 -4.05
N LEU A 88 12.31 4.77 -4.54
CA LEU A 88 11.36 3.79 -4.05
C LEU A 88 11.58 3.49 -2.57
N GLN A 89 12.83 3.25 -2.15
CA GLN A 89 13.15 2.96 -0.75
C GLN A 89 12.80 4.15 0.17
N ALA A 90 13.11 5.38 -0.25
CA ALA A 90 12.74 6.59 0.48
C ALA A 90 11.22 6.73 0.62
N TYR A 91 10.48 6.45 -0.46
CA TYR A 91 9.02 6.46 -0.45
C TYR A 91 8.43 5.42 0.51
N LEU A 92 8.93 4.18 0.48
CA LEU A 92 8.48 3.12 1.38
C LEU A 92 8.79 3.43 2.85
N ALA A 93 9.93 4.06 3.14
CA ALA A 93 10.27 4.51 4.49
C ALA A 93 9.27 5.57 4.98
N THR A 94 8.99 6.59 4.18
CA THR A 94 8.00 7.65 4.51
C THR A 94 6.59 7.06 4.67
N ARG A 95 6.22 6.09 3.84
CA ARG A 95 4.93 5.38 3.97
C ARG A 95 4.83 4.65 5.31
N ARG A 96 5.89 3.97 5.74
CA ARG A 96 5.93 3.27 7.04
C ARG A 96 5.74 4.24 8.20
N GLU A 97 6.37 5.41 8.15
CA GLU A 97 6.18 6.45 9.17
C GLU A 97 4.72 6.91 9.27
N LYS A 98 4.01 7.05 8.16
CA LYS A 98 2.59 7.39 8.12
C LYS A 98 1.68 6.28 8.65
N ILE A 99 2.08 5.02 8.44
CA ILE A 99 1.32 3.83 8.85
C ILE A 99 1.43 3.58 10.37
N MET A 100 2.57 3.88 10.98
CA MET A 100 2.82 3.57 12.39
C MET A 100 1.75 4.09 13.37
N PRO A 101 1.23 5.32 13.25
CA PRO A 101 0.15 5.79 14.13
C PRO A 101 -1.14 4.98 13.99
N ALA A 102 -1.53 4.61 12.76
CA ALA A 102 -2.71 3.80 12.51
C ALA A 102 -2.57 2.38 13.10
N LEU A 103 -1.41 1.75 12.93
CA LEU A 103 -1.11 0.45 13.55
C LEU A 103 -1.08 0.53 15.08
N GLY A 104 -0.54 1.61 15.64
CA GLY A 104 -0.41 1.81 17.08
C GLY A 104 -1.75 1.88 17.82
N SER A 105 -2.81 2.32 17.15
CA SER A 105 -4.17 2.41 17.72
C SER A 105 -4.94 1.09 17.68
N MET A 106 -4.50 0.12 16.86
CA MET A 106 -5.20 -1.16 16.70
C MET A 106 -4.92 -2.14 17.82
N SER A 107 -5.82 -3.12 18.00
CA SER A 107 -5.58 -4.31 18.81
C SER A 107 -4.35 -5.08 18.31
N ARG A 108 -3.79 -5.94 19.17
CA ARG A 108 -2.59 -6.72 18.84
C ARG A 108 -2.80 -7.59 17.60
N GLU A 109 -3.94 -8.27 17.50
CA GLU A 109 -4.29 -9.17 16.41
C GLU A 109 -4.48 -8.42 15.09
N ALA A 110 -5.25 -7.32 15.12
CA ALA A 110 -5.48 -6.49 13.96
C ALA A 110 -4.19 -5.83 13.45
N ARG A 111 -3.33 -5.38 14.38
CA ARG A 111 -2.01 -4.82 14.07
C ARG A 111 -1.10 -5.84 13.39
N ALA A 112 -1.03 -7.06 13.94
CA ALA A 112 -0.20 -8.13 13.35
C ALA A 112 -0.64 -8.50 11.94
N ALA A 113 -1.95 -8.62 11.71
CA ALA A 113 -2.52 -8.89 10.39
C ALA A 113 -2.21 -7.76 9.39
N ALA A 114 -2.44 -6.51 9.78
CA ALA A 114 -2.17 -5.34 8.95
C ALA A 114 -0.67 -5.20 8.64
N ALA A 115 0.20 -5.36 9.61
CA ALA A 115 1.65 -5.29 9.42
C ALA A 115 2.15 -6.38 8.45
N GLY A 116 1.61 -7.61 8.55
CA GLY A 116 1.93 -8.69 7.62
C GLY A 116 1.53 -8.37 6.18
N GLN A 117 0.33 -7.82 5.99
CA GLN A 117 -0.16 -7.42 4.67
C GLN A 117 0.69 -6.29 4.07
N LEU A 118 1.03 -5.27 4.85
CA LEU A 118 1.87 -4.16 4.41
C LEU A 118 3.27 -4.61 4.00
N LEU A 119 3.85 -5.57 4.74
CA LEU A 119 5.15 -6.15 4.38
C LEU A 119 5.09 -6.89 3.04
N LEU A 120 4.02 -7.63 2.77
CA LEU A 120 3.82 -8.31 1.49
C LEU A 120 3.64 -7.29 0.34
N GLN A 121 2.92 -6.21 0.58
CA GLN A 121 2.78 -5.12 -0.39
C GLN A 121 4.11 -4.45 -0.70
N ASP A 122 4.92 -4.13 0.30
CA ASP A 122 6.26 -3.55 0.11
C ASP A 122 7.15 -4.45 -0.73
N ARG A 123 7.16 -5.77 -0.45
CA ARG A 123 7.92 -6.75 -1.24
C ARG A 123 7.45 -6.84 -2.67
N ALA A 124 6.15 -6.87 -2.89
CA ALA A 124 5.56 -6.89 -4.22
C ALA A 124 5.90 -5.63 -5.00
N ALA A 125 5.86 -4.45 -4.35
CA ALA A 125 6.23 -3.18 -4.94
C ALA A 125 7.71 -3.15 -5.37
N ILE A 126 8.62 -3.60 -4.52
CA ILE A 126 10.06 -3.67 -4.84
C ILE A 126 10.29 -4.59 -6.05
N LYS A 127 9.67 -5.77 -6.05
CA LYS A 127 9.80 -6.72 -7.16
C LYS A 127 9.25 -6.17 -8.47
N SER A 128 8.06 -5.58 -8.43
CA SER A 128 7.42 -4.96 -9.61
C SER A 128 8.23 -3.78 -10.12
N HIS A 129 8.67 -2.89 -9.23
CA HIS A 129 9.48 -1.74 -9.60
C HIS A 129 10.77 -2.11 -10.31
N THR A 130 11.48 -3.14 -9.85
CA THR A 130 12.71 -3.62 -10.50
C THR A 130 12.45 -3.96 -11.97
N THR A 131 11.35 -4.64 -12.26
CA THR A 131 10.96 -5.02 -13.63
C THR A 131 10.50 -3.81 -14.44
N GLU A 132 9.64 -2.97 -13.90
CA GLU A 132 9.06 -1.83 -14.61
C GLU A 132 10.09 -0.72 -14.86
N HIS A 133 10.99 -0.49 -13.90
CA HIS A 133 12.08 0.46 -14.07
C HIS A 133 13.08 -0.01 -15.14
N ALA A 134 13.42 -1.29 -15.18
CA ALA A 134 14.26 -1.85 -16.24
C ALA A 134 13.62 -1.67 -17.64
N LYS A 135 12.32 -1.92 -17.78
CA LYS A 135 11.59 -1.64 -19.02
C LYS A 135 11.64 -0.17 -19.40
N PHE A 136 11.38 0.73 -18.44
CA PHE A 136 11.44 2.17 -18.65
C PHE A 136 12.82 2.61 -19.16
N ILE A 137 13.91 2.13 -18.57
CA ILE A 137 15.27 2.45 -19.01
C ILE A 137 15.54 1.94 -20.43
N ILE A 138 15.06 0.75 -20.78
CA ILE A 138 15.17 0.18 -22.14
C ILE A 138 14.39 1.04 -23.12
N GLU A 139 13.16 1.43 -22.80
CA GLU A 139 12.32 2.31 -23.63
C GLU A 139 13.01 3.65 -23.87
N GLN A 140 13.57 4.28 -22.83
CA GLN A 140 14.30 5.56 -22.93
C GLN A 140 15.53 5.44 -23.85
N LYS A 141 16.33 4.38 -23.67
CA LYS A 141 17.50 4.13 -24.54
C LYS A 141 17.08 3.89 -25.98
N SER A 142 16.03 3.12 -26.21
CA SER A 142 15.52 2.85 -27.55
C SER A 142 15.05 4.14 -28.25
N GLN A 143 14.30 4.99 -27.53
CA GLN A 143 13.87 6.29 -28.04
C GLN A 143 15.06 7.21 -28.37
N ALA A 144 16.06 7.26 -27.49
CA ALA A 144 17.28 8.05 -27.71
C ALA A 144 18.03 7.60 -28.98
N VAL A 145 18.20 6.28 -29.14
CA VAL A 145 18.83 5.71 -30.35
C VAL A 145 18.01 6.04 -31.61
N HIS A 146 16.70 5.91 -31.56
CA HIS A 146 15.82 6.21 -32.69
C HIS A 146 15.86 7.70 -33.05
N THR A 147 15.87 8.58 -32.06
CA THR A 147 16.01 10.04 -32.30
C THR A 147 17.37 10.37 -32.90
N GLN A 148 18.45 9.79 -32.39
CA GLN A 148 19.78 9.97 -32.94
C GLN A 148 19.89 9.48 -34.40
N TRP A 149 19.33 8.30 -34.68
CA TRP A 149 19.26 7.76 -36.03
C TRP A 149 18.50 8.70 -37.00
N ASN A 150 17.32 9.17 -36.60
CA ASN A 150 16.53 10.08 -37.43
C ASN A 150 17.27 11.41 -37.68
N THR A 151 17.96 11.93 -36.67
CA THR A 151 18.76 13.14 -36.80
C THR A 151 19.93 12.93 -37.76
N SER A 152 20.65 11.81 -37.63
CA SER A 152 21.75 11.42 -38.53
C SER A 152 21.29 11.26 -39.98
N MET A 153 20.14 10.61 -40.18
CA MET A 153 19.58 10.42 -41.52
C MET A 153 19.14 11.75 -42.16
N ARG A 154 18.58 12.68 -41.39
CA ARG A 154 18.25 14.02 -41.90
C ARG A 154 19.50 14.80 -42.27
N THR A 155 20.55 14.73 -41.45
CA THR A 155 21.83 15.40 -41.75
C THR A 155 22.48 14.84 -42.98
N LEU A 156 22.53 13.51 -43.14
CA LEU A 156 23.01 12.86 -44.36
C LEU A 156 22.20 13.25 -45.60
N GLY A 157 20.87 13.21 -45.51
CA GLY A 157 20.00 13.63 -46.61
C GLY A 157 20.23 15.09 -47.00
N ALA A 158 20.38 15.99 -46.06
CA ALA A 158 20.71 17.38 -46.32
C ALA A 158 22.09 17.56 -46.94
N ALA A 159 23.08 16.77 -46.50
CA ALA A 159 24.42 16.77 -47.08
C ALA A 159 24.41 16.24 -48.53
N GLN A 160 23.65 15.16 -48.80
CA GLN A 160 23.48 14.65 -50.16
C GLN A 160 22.87 15.70 -51.10
N VAL A 161 21.81 16.38 -50.67
CA VAL A 161 21.18 17.42 -51.49
C VAL A 161 22.15 18.56 -51.75
N ARG A 162 22.89 19.04 -50.76
CA ARG A 162 23.89 20.08 -50.95
C ARG A 162 25.03 19.65 -51.86
N HIS A 163 25.49 18.40 -51.74
CA HIS A 163 26.50 17.87 -52.63
C HIS A 163 26.00 17.80 -54.07
N GLN A 164 24.77 17.34 -54.32
CA GLN A 164 24.14 17.32 -55.63
C GLN A 164 23.99 18.75 -56.22
N LEU A 165 23.78 19.72 -55.36
CA LEU A 165 23.72 21.16 -55.78
C LEU A 165 25.09 21.80 -55.92
N GLY A 166 26.21 21.07 -55.64
CA GLY A 166 27.57 21.55 -55.72
C GLY A 166 27.97 22.52 -54.57
N GLU A 167 27.20 22.50 -53.46
CA GLU A 167 27.48 23.35 -52.32
C GLU A 167 28.50 22.76 -51.35
N ILE A 168 28.83 21.47 -51.45
CA ILE A 168 29.82 20.77 -50.62
C ILE A 168 30.78 19.95 -51.50
N GLN A 169 32.01 19.72 -50.98
CA GLN A 169 33.00 18.86 -51.65
C GLN A 169 32.80 17.39 -51.24
N ASP A 170 33.29 16.44 -52.09
CA ASP A 170 33.15 15.00 -51.85
C ASP A 170 33.72 14.55 -50.51
N ASN A 171 34.76 15.18 -49.98
CA ASN A 171 35.37 14.85 -48.71
C ASN A 171 34.58 15.30 -47.51
N ASP A 172 33.58 16.16 -47.67
CA ASP A 172 32.70 16.62 -46.58
C ASP A 172 31.45 15.70 -46.45
N TYR A 173 31.31 14.75 -47.39
CA TYR A 173 30.21 13.80 -47.44
C TYR A 173 30.48 12.51 -46.66
N THR A 174 31.72 12.15 -46.45
CA THR A 174 32.14 10.93 -45.75
C THR A 174 32.28 11.16 -44.29
#